data_0237bfa65b5cdb2265b8b847d133dfd5
#
_entry.id   0237bfa65b5cdb2265b8b847d133dfd5
#
_cell.length_a   1.000
_cell.length_b   1.000
_cell.length_c   1.000
_cell.angle_alpha   90.00
_cell.angle_beta   90.00
_cell.angle_gamma   90.00
#
_symmetry.space_group_name_H-M   'P 1'
#
loop_
_entity.id
_entity.type
_entity.pdbx_description
1 polymer ?
#
loop_
_entity_poly.entity_id
_entity_poly.type
_entity_poly.pdbx_seq_one_letter_code
_entity_poly.pdbx_strand_id
1 'polypeptide(L)'
;MAFKLNNPPYKPLGIPVYHVDLGDDTLGKANRNETILINSKLDPDERGRVIKHEMVHIKQFRRGDLDYDDDNVYWKGKIYPRNKMHEGNKKLPWEAEAYNA
;
A
#
# COMPACT_ATOMS: atom_id res chain seq x y z
N MET A 1 -12.17 -22.12 15.52
CA MET A 1 -11.51 -22.00 15.22
C MET A 1 -10.87 -22.11 14.79
N ALA A 2 -10.92 -21.98 14.43
CA ALA A 2 -10.06 -22.05 14.08
C ALA A 2 -9.55 -21.55 13.65
N PHE A 3 -9.41 -21.40 13.57
CA PHE A 3 -8.66 -20.91 13.31
C PHE A 3 -8.13 -20.45 13.24
N LYS A 4 -8.43 -20.50 13.48
CA LYS A 4 -7.78 -20.13 13.48
C LYS A 4 -7.11 -19.95 13.25
N LEU A 5 -7.10 -19.81 13.51
CA LEU A 5 -6.40 -19.80 13.19
C LEU A 5 -5.48 -19.73 12.45
N ASN A 6 -5.27 -19.50 11.86
CA ASN A 6 -4.34 -19.65 10.76
C ASN A 6 -4.18 -18.35 10.02
N ASN A 7 -3.56 -17.38 10.61
CA ASN A 7 -3.26 -16.10 9.97
C ASN A 7 -2.10 -16.31 9.03
N PRO A 8 -2.27 -16.05 7.72
CA PRO A 8 -1.13 -16.04 6.82
C PRO A 8 -0.05 -15.07 7.32
N PRO A 9 1.24 -15.41 7.22
CA PRO A 9 2.30 -14.56 7.74
C PRO A 9 2.31 -13.13 7.17
N TYR A 10 1.81 -12.96 5.96
CA TYR A 10 1.77 -11.66 5.31
C TYR A 10 0.54 -10.82 5.68
N LYS A 11 -0.27 -11.31 6.62
CA LYS A 11 -1.42 -10.57 7.14
C LYS A 11 -1.25 -10.24 8.63
N PRO A 12 -0.09 -9.74 9.05
CA PRO A 12 0.00 -9.31 10.44
C PRO A 12 -1.00 -8.19 10.66
N LEU A 13 -1.58 -8.10 11.82
CA LEU A 13 -2.52 -7.03 12.17
C LEU A 13 -3.89 -7.16 11.49
N GLY A 14 -4.15 -8.27 10.79
CA GLY A 14 -5.46 -8.50 10.20
C GLY A 14 -5.80 -7.61 9.01
N ILE A 15 -4.80 -7.13 8.27
CA ILE A 15 -5.02 -6.29 7.09
C ILE A 15 -5.59 -7.13 5.96
N PRO A 16 -6.79 -6.82 5.43
CA PRO A 16 -7.33 -7.55 4.29
C PRO A 16 -6.52 -7.28 3.02
N VAL A 17 -6.23 -8.34 2.27
CA VAL A 17 -5.55 -8.25 0.98
C VAL A 17 -6.46 -8.88 -0.07
N TYR A 18 -6.78 -8.12 -1.11
CA TYR A 18 -7.65 -8.56 -2.19
C TYR A 18 -6.89 -8.64 -3.50
N HIS A 19 -7.08 -9.72 -4.24
CA HIS A 19 -6.50 -9.90 -5.57
C HIS A 19 -7.51 -9.46 -6.61
N VAL A 20 -7.21 -8.38 -7.31
CA VAL A 20 -8.12 -7.80 -8.30
C VAL A 20 -7.34 -7.41 -9.55
N ASP A 21 -8.03 -7.25 -10.67
CA ASP A 21 -7.39 -6.76 -11.90
C ASP A 21 -7.20 -5.25 -11.76
N LEU A 22 -5.96 -4.80 -11.68
CA LEU A 22 -5.60 -3.40 -11.58
C LEU A 22 -5.04 -2.83 -12.90
N GLY A 23 -5.23 -3.57 -14.00
CA GLY A 23 -4.68 -3.17 -15.29
C GLY A 23 -3.23 -3.58 -15.43
N ASP A 24 -2.52 -2.94 -16.36
CA ASP A 24 -1.14 -3.33 -16.69
C ASP A 24 -0.09 -2.53 -15.93
N ASP A 25 -0.44 -1.36 -15.41
CA ASP A 25 0.53 -0.42 -14.84
C ASP A 25 0.57 -0.40 -13.32
N THR A 26 -0.45 -0.92 -12.67
CA THR A 26 -0.56 -0.87 -11.20
C THR A 26 -0.32 -2.23 -10.60
N LEU A 27 0.71 -2.36 -9.76
CA LEU A 27 1.04 -3.62 -9.10
C LEU A 27 0.21 -3.84 -7.86
N GLY A 28 -0.02 -2.80 -7.08
CA GLY A 28 -0.80 -2.88 -5.86
C GLY A 28 -1.22 -1.49 -5.40
N LYS A 29 -2.05 -1.47 -4.38
CA LYS A 29 -2.55 -0.22 -3.82
C LYS A 29 -2.87 -0.42 -2.34
N ALA A 30 -2.41 0.52 -1.51
CA ALA A 30 -2.80 0.59 -0.10
C ALA A 30 -3.89 1.65 0.03
N ASN A 31 -5.01 1.28 0.64
CA ASN A 31 -6.11 2.19 0.87
C ASN A 31 -6.06 2.70 2.31
N ARG A 32 -6.51 3.93 2.52
CA ARG A 32 -6.49 4.52 3.86
C ARG A 32 -7.49 3.85 4.82
N ASN A 33 -8.41 3.04 4.31
CA ASN A 33 -9.26 2.21 5.16
C ASN A 33 -8.56 0.92 5.60
N GLU A 34 -7.24 0.84 5.41
CA GLU A 34 -6.38 -0.27 5.82
C GLU A 34 -6.67 -1.57 5.06
N THR A 35 -6.96 -1.45 3.78
CA THR A 35 -7.05 -2.59 2.88
C THR A 35 -5.96 -2.50 1.81
N ILE A 36 -5.54 -3.65 1.28
CA ILE A 36 -4.53 -3.72 0.22
C ILE A 36 -5.15 -4.40 -0.98
N LEU A 37 -4.96 -3.82 -2.15
CA LEU A 37 -5.30 -4.43 -3.43
C LEU A 37 -4.02 -4.88 -4.11
N ILE A 38 -4.00 -6.10 -4.62
CA ILE A 38 -2.87 -6.68 -5.35
C ILE A 38 -3.35 -7.06 -6.72
N ASN A 39 -2.58 -6.72 -7.75
CA ASN A 39 -2.93 -7.08 -9.11
C ASN A 39 -2.95 -8.60 -9.26
N SER A 40 -4.09 -9.13 -9.69
CA SER A 40 -4.28 -10.57 -9.86
C SER A 40 -3.35 -11.18 -10.91
N LYS A 41 -2.73 -10.35 -11.76
CA LYS A 41 -1.81 -10.80 -12.82
C LYS A 41 -0.40 -11.08 -12.32
N LEU A 42 -0.07 -10.71 -11.07
CA LEU A 42 1.27 -10.92 -10.53
C LEU A 42 1.50 -12.40 -10.21
N ASP A 43 2.74 -12.84 -10.40
CA ASP A 43 3.13 -14.19 -9.97
C ASP A 43 3.32 -14.19 -8.43
N PRO A 44 3.41 -15.40 -7.82
CA PRO A 44 3.49 -15.51 -6.36
C PRO A 44 4.69 -14.77 -5.74
N ASP A 45 5.84 -14.76 -6.40
CA ASP A 45 7.03 -14.08 -5.87
C ASP A 45 6.85 -12.58 -5.85
N GLU A 46 6.26 -12.03 -6.91
CA GLU A 46 5.99 -10.60 -6.98
C GLU A 46 4.93 -10.17 -5.97
N ARG A 47 3.93 -11.02 -5.73
CA ARG A 47 2.88 -10.72 -4.76
C ARG A 47 3.45 -10.41 -3.38
N GLY A 48 4.39 -11.22 -2.93
CA GLY A 48 5.00 -11.03 -1.62
C GLY A 48 5.71 -9.68 -1.50
N ARG A 49 6.47 -9.30 -2.53
CA ARG A 49 7.16 -8.00 -2.54
C ARG A 49 6.19 -6.83 -2.55
N VAL A 50 5.14 -6.94 -3.36
CA VAL A 50 4.16 -5.86 -3.46
C VAL A 50 3.37 -5.72 -2.17
N ILE A 51 2.96 -6.83 -1.55
CA ILE A 51 2.27 -6.79 -0.26
C ILE A 51 3.14 -6.10 0.78
N LYS A 52 4.43 -6.44 0.84
CA LYS A 52 5.35 -5.82 1.80
C LYS A 52 5.44 -4.30 1.58
N HIS A 53 5.52 -3.88 0.32
CA HIS A 53 5.57 -2.47 -0.05
C HIS A 53 4.30 -1.74 0.40
N GLU A 54 3.13 -2.30 0.05
CA GLU A 54 1.85 -1.67 0.42
C GLU A 54 1.63 -1.68 1.93
N MET A 55 2.14 -2.69 2.63
CA MET A 55 2.04 -2.76 4.09
C MET A 55 2.75 -1.59 4.76
N VAL A 56 3.85 -1.09 4.19
CA VAL A 56 4.53 0.10 4.69
C VAL A 56 3.59 1.31 4.62
N HIS A 57 2.86 1.46 3.52
CA HIS A 57 1.89 2.55 3.39
C HIS A 57 0.78 2.45 4.44
N ILE A 58 0.31 1.24 4.75
CA ILE A 58 -0.68 1.05 5.83
C ILE A 58 -0.11 1.56 7.17
N LYS A 59 1.15 1.25 7.46
CA LYS A 59 1.79 1.75 8.68
C LYS A 59 1.90 3.28 8.67
N GLN A 60 2.17 3.87 7.51
CA GLN A 60 2.23 5.32 7.37
C GLN A 60 0.88 5.97 7.65
N PHE A 61 -0.21 5.36 7.17
CA PHE A 61 -1.57 5.83 7.50
C PHE A 61 -1.84 5.74 9.00
N ARG A 62 -1.45 4.63 9.62
CA ARG A 62 -1.69 4.40 11.05
C ARG A 62 -0.91 5.37 11.93
N ARG A 63 0.32 5.71 11.53
CA ARG A 63 1.13 6.70 12.25
C ARG A 63 0.57 8.11 12.13
N GLY A 64 -0.32 8.34 11.15
CA GLY A 64 -0.80 9.68 10.84
C GLY A 64 0.15 10.50 9.98
N ASP A 65 1.22 9.88 9.45
CA ASP A 65 2.16 10.57 8.57
C ASP A 65 1.65 10.73 7.16
N LEU A 66 0.83 9.78 6.70
CA LEU A 66 0.31 9.75 5.32
C LEU A 66 -1.21 9.77 5.32
N ASP A 67 -1.79 10.60 4.47
CA ASP A 67 -3.20 10.57 4.15
C ASP A 67 -3.39 11.08 2.74
N TYR A 68 -4.57 10.92 2.19
CA TYR A 68 -4.87 11.42 0.85
C TYR A 68 -6.36 11.64 0.68
N ASP A 69 -6.69 12.52 -0.29
CA ASP A 69 -8.04 12.67 -0.80
C ASP A 69 -7.98 12.72 -2.33
N ASP A 70 -9.05 13.14 -2.99
CA ASP A 70 -9.08 13.17 -4.46
C ASP A 70 -8.06 14.14 -5.05
N ASP A 71 -7.74 15.20 -4.34
CA ASP A 71 -6.93 16.29 -4.87
C ASP A 71 -5.49 16.29 -4.37
N ASN A 72 -5.23 15.76 -3.19
CA ASN A 72 -3.94 15.90 -2.53
C ASN A 72 -3.50 14.64 -1.82
N VAL A 73 -2.18 14.52 -1.64
CA VAL A 73 -1.57 13.60 -0.68
C VAL A 73 -0.97 14.44 0.44
N TYR A 74 -1.13 14.00 1.67
CA TYR A 74 -0.60 14.66 2.86
C TYR A 74 0.47 13.79 3.48
N TRP A 75 1.67 14.38 3.66
CA TRP A 75 2.79 13.68 4.26
C TRP A 75 3.42 14.55 5.34
N LYS A 76 3.33 14.09 6.59
CA LYS A 76 3.90 14.79 7.76
C LYS A 76 3.53 16.27 7.77
N GLY A 77 2.28 16.57 7.46
CA GLY A 77 1.76 17.93 7.46
C GLY A 77 1.98 18.71 6.18
N LYS A 78 2.71 18.17 5.20
CA LYS A 78 2.90 18.85 3.91
C LYS A 78 1.86 18.37 2.91
N ILE A 79 1.42 19.27 2.04
CA ILE A 79 0.42 18.99 1.01
C ILE A 79 1.11 18.83 -0.33
N TYR A 80 0.82 17.70 -1.01
CA TYR A 80 1.35 17.39 -2.33
C TYR A 80 0.18 17.25 -3.29
N PRO A 81 -0.04 18.23 -4.19
CA PRO A 81 -1.14 18.13 -5.16
C PRO A 81 -0.95 16.93 -6.09
N ARG A 82 -1.97 16.09 -6.20
CA ARG A 82 -1.88 14.86 -6.99
C ARG A 82 -1.71 15.12 -8.47
N ASN A 83 -2.26 16.22 -8.98
CA ASN A 83 -2.15 16.57 -10.39
C ASN A 83 -0.76 17.09 -10.79
N LYS A 84 0.14 17.31 -9.83
CA LYS A 84 1.49 17.85 -10.06
C LYS A 84 2.59 16.86 -9.74
N MET A 85 2.25 15.60 -9.47
CA MET A 85 3.25 14.60 -9.13
C MET A 85 2.90 13.27 -9.78
N HIS A 86 3.91 12.42 -9.94
CA HIS A 86 3.72 11.03 -10.33
C HIS A 86 3.66 10.18 -9.08
N GLU A 87 2.47 9.73 -8.70
CA GLU A 87 2.29 8.81 -7.57
C GLU A 87 3.07 7.53 -7.87
N GLY A 88 3.73 6.99 -6.87
CA GLY A 88 4.61 5.84 -7.06
C GLY A 88 6.05 6.20 -7.42
N ASN A 89 6.35 7.48 -7.64
CA ASN A 89 7.72 7.93 -7.87
C ASN A 89 8.56 7.66 -6.62
N LYS A 90 9.68 6.94 -6.79
CA LYS A 90 10.55 6.54 -5.69
C LYS A 90 11.14 7.71 -4.92
N LYS A 91 11.14 8.90 -5.49
CA LYS A 91 11.66 10.12 -4.84
C LYS A 91 10.66 10.74 -3.87
N LEU A 92 9.38 10.37 -3.93
CA LEU A 92 8.41 10.86 -2.97
C LEU A 92 8.73 10.27 -1.59
N PRO A 93 8.65 11.04 -0.50
CA PRO A 93 9.11 10.55 0.81
C PRO A 93 8.43 9.27 1.26
N TRP A 94 7.13 9.13 1.06
CA TRP A 94 6.41 7.92 1.47
C TRP A 94 6.77 6.73 0.59
N GLU A 95 7.08 6.94 -0.68
CA GLU A 95 7.52 5.87 -1.56
C GLU A 95 8.96 5.47 -1.26
N ALA A 96 9.82 6.46 -0.99
CA ALA A 96 11.21 6.16 -0.63
C ALA A 96 11.27 5.26 0.61
N GLU A 97 10.47 5.53 1.62
CA GLU A 97 10.40 4.68 2.81
C GLU A 97 9.94 3.26 2.45
N ALA A 98 8.92 3.14 1.61
CA ALA A 98 8.37 1.84 1.24
C ALA A 98 9.35 1.01 0.41
N TYR A 99 10.09 1.64 -0.51
CA TYR A 99 11.07 0.93 -1.32
C TYR A 99 12.32 0.51 -0.52
N ASN A 100 12.61 1.19 0.58
CA ASN A 100 13.77 0.91 1.42
C ASN A 100 13.45 0.01 2.63
N ALA A 101 12.22 -0.41 2.74
CA ALA A 101 11.79 -1.26 3.85
C ALA A 101 12.27 -2.70 3.70
#